data_92b373c1b51eee659496c208a3af95f9
#
_entry.id   92b373c1b51eee659496c208a3af95f9
#
_cell.length_a   1.000
_cell.length_b   1.000
_cell.length_c   1.000
_cell.angle_alpha   90.00
_cell.angle_beta   90.00
_cell.angle_gamma   90.00
#
_symmetry.space_group_name_H-M   'P 1'
#
loop_
_entity.id
_entity.type
_entity.pdbx_description
1 polymer ?
#
loop_
_entity_poly.entity_id
_entity_poly.type
_entity_poly.pdbx_seq_one_letter_code
_entity_poly.pdbx_strand_id
1 'polypeptide(L)'
;VVREWETDKAYRGYLRAGYGNIGNVDVKAGYLWDMTPKDRLNLAVSVDGWNGNLKNRVGEDWKSRLYNTKLGLDYRHAFKKFDFLLGGSYRSQVFNYMWNSLEKYTEAGDRQHQTLGNVYLGVASTDKELAVQYQGEVGLEYFSQKYPSIMEVENEKNFYLKGDVWKP
;
A
#
# COMPACT_ATOMS: atom_id res chain seq x y z
N VAL A 1 -40.44 1.38 22.49
CA VAL A 1 -39.12 1.78 22.98
C VAL A 1 -38.26 2.13 21.76
N VAL A 2 -38.17 3.42 21.46
CA VAL A 2 -37.29 3.92 20.39
C VAL A 2 -35.89 3.85 20.95
N ARG A 3 -35.03 2.95 20.40
CA ARG A 3 -33.60 3.00 20.66
C ARG A 3 -33.06 4.24 19.96
N GLU A 4 -32.69 5.26 20.72
CA GLU A 4 -31.79 6.30 20.22
C GLU A 4 -30.50 5.61 19.82
N TRP A 5 -30.18 5.65 18.52
CA TRP A 5 -28.87 5.27 18.04
C TRP A 5 -27.90 6.34 18.56
N GLU A 6 -27.13 6.01 19.60
CA GLU A 6 -25.96 6.80 19.93
C GLU A 6 -25.14 6.90 18.64
N THR A 7 -24.92 8.12 18.19
CA THR A 7 -24.00 8.40 17.08
C THR A 7 -22.65 7.83 17.49
N ASP A 8 -22.29 6.70 16.90
CA ASP A 8 -21.02 6.05 17.12
C ASP A 8 -19.90 7.09 16.96
N LYS A 9 -19.16 7.31 18.04
CA LYS A 9 -17.94 8.11 17.99
C LYS A 9 -17.07 7.50 16.91
N ALA A 10 -16.88 8.22 15.81
CA ALA A 10 -16.03 7.77 14.71
C ALA A 10 -14.63 7.45 15.26
N TYR A 11 -14.29 6.19 15.29
CA TYR A 11 -12.97 5.75 15.74
C TYR A 11 -11.93 6.31 14.78
N ARG A 12 -10.94 7.03 15.35
CA ARG A 12 -9.86 7.62 14.56
C ARG A 12 -8.77 6.64 14.19
N GLY A 13 -8.78 5.46 14.79
CA GLY A 13 -7.77 4.45 14.51
C GLY A 13 -8.25 3.05 14.80
N TYR A 14 -7.60 2.09 14.18
CA TYR A 14 -7.81 0.68 14.41
C TYR A 14 -6.49 -0.08 14.40
N LEU A 15 -6.45 -1.17 15.13
CA LEU A 15 -5.39 -2.16 15.08
C LEU A 15 -6.04 -3.55 15.01
N ARG A 16 -5.65 -4.32 14.03
CA ARG A 16 -6.02 -5.72 13.91
C ARG A 16 -4.76 -6.56 13.80
N ALA A 17 -4.66 -7.63 14.58
CA ALA A 17 -3.56 -8.58 14.49
C ALA A 17 -4.12 -9.99 14.53
N GLY A 18 -3.60 -10.85 13.68
CA GLY A 18 -3.92 -12.26 13.59
C GLY A 18 -2.66 -13.09 13.41
N TYR A 19 -2.62 -14.25 14.05
CA TYR A 19 -1.59 -15.26 13.87
C TYR A 19 -2.25 -16.61 13.62
N GLY A 20 -1.78 -17.33 12.63
CA GLY A 20 -2.29 -18.66 12.26
C GLY A 20 -1.21 -19.72 12.22
N ASN A 21 -1.65 -20.94 11.95
CA ASN A 21 -0.74 -22.05 11.66
C ASN A 21 0.12 -21.73 10.40
N ILE A 22 1.23 -22.44 10.22
CA ILE A 22 2.19 -22.23 9.13
C ILE A 22 2.88 -20.84 9.18
N GLY A 23 3.01 -20.26 10.40
CA GLY A 23 3.60 -18.93 10.53
C GLY A 23 2.84 -17.81 9.79
N ASN A 24 1.52 -17.98 9.65
CA ASN A 24 0.65 -16.98 9.04
C ASN A 24 0.48 -15.77 9.95
N VAL A 25 0.75 -14.59 9.44
CA VAL A 25 0.65 -13.31 10.16
C VAL A 25 -0.22 -12.36 9.34
N ASP A 26 -1.17 -11.69 9.99
CA ASP A 26 -1.98 -10.60 9.44
C ASP A 26 -2.03 -9.47 10.47
N VAL A 27 -1.37 -8.35 10.17
CA VAL A 27 -1.39 -7.16 11.01
C VAL A 27 -1.81 -5.97 10.17
N LYS A 28 -2.84 -5.26 10.63
CA LYS A 28 -3.33 -4.05 9.97
C LYS A 28 -3.54 -2.97 11.02
N ALA A 29 -3.05 -1.79 10.74
CA ALA A 29 -3.28 -0.61 11.57
C ALA A 29 -3.58 0.59 10.68
N GLY A 30 -4.43 1.46 11.16
CA GLY A 30 -4.72 2.72 10.51
C GLY A 30 -5.05 3.79 11.53
N TYR A 31 -4.69 5.01 11.22
CA TYR A 31 -4.97 6.15 12.07
C TYR A 31 -5.28 7.39 11.25
N LEU A 32 -6.41 8.04 11.58
CA LEU A 32 -6.82 9.30 11.00
C LEU A 32 -6.60 10.42 12.02
N TRP A 33 -5.71 11.33 11.71
CA TRP A 33 -5.32 12.42 12.58
C TRP A 33 -5.77 13.77 12.01
N ASP A 34 -6.73 14.40 12.67
CA ASP A 34 -7.09 15.80 12.45
C ASP A 34 -6.17 16.68 13.28
N MET A 35 -5.04 17.11 12.72
CA MET A 35 -4.06 17.95 13.42
C MET A 35 -4.63 19.33 13.69
N THR A 36 -5.37 19.87 12.73
CA THR A 36 -6.14 21.11 12.83
C THR A 36 -7.47 20.93 12.09
N PRO A 37 -8.44 21.86 12.18
CA PRO A 37 -9.67 21.82 11.38
C PRO A 37 -9.42 21.82 9.86
N LYS A 38 -8.22 22.23 9.43
CA LYS A 38 -7.82 22.31 8.00
C LYS A 38 -6.85 21.20 7.58
N ASP A 39 -6.23 20.51 8.54
CA ASP A 39 -5.17 19.56 8.29
C ASP A 39 -5.58 18.16 8.74
N ARG A 40 -5.56 17.24 7.80
CA ARG A 40 -5.87 15.83 8.06
C ARG A 40 -4.76 14.94 7.52
N LEU A 41 -4.31 14.02 8.36
CA LEU A 41 -3.34 13.00 8.02
C LEU A 41 -3.94 11.61 8.20
N ASN A 42 -3.89 10.79 7.18
CA ASN A 42 -4.27 9.39 7.23
C ASN A 42 -3.03 8.51 7.09
N LEU A 43 -2.85 7.60 8.03
CA LEU A 43 -1.78 6.62 8.04
C LEU A 43 -2.39 5.22 7.99
N ALA A 44 -1.83 4.38 7.15
CA ALA A 44 -2.23 2.98 7.06
C ALA A 44 -1.01 2.08 6.95
N VAL A 45 -1.00 1.00 7.70
CA VAL A 45 0.04 -0.02 7.70
C VAL A 45 -0.61 -1.39 7.60
N SER A 46 -0.08 -2.24 6.76
CA SER A 46 -0.52 -3.63 6.62
C SER A 46 0.69 -4.53 6.42
N VAL A 47 0.76 -5.58 7.20
CA VAL A 47 1.75 -6.66 7.03
C VAL A 47 0.98 -7.97 7.05
N ASP A 48 1.05 -8.72 5.98
CA ASP A 48 0.45 -10.04 5.85
C ASP A 48 1.45 -11.01 5.22
N GLY A 49 1.36 -12.26 5.63
CA GLY A 49 2.23 -13.27 5.05
C GLY A 49 2.27 -14.58 5.80
N TRP A 50 3.06 -15.49 5.28
CA TRP A 50 3.31 -16.79 5.88
C TRP A 50 4.74 -17.26 5.62
N ASN A 51 5.19 -18.21 6.42
CA ASN A 51 6.49 -18.84 6.27
C ASN A 51 6.39 -20.29 6.77
N GLY A 52 6.26 -21.21 5.87
CA GLY A 52 6.09 -22.62 6.19
C GLY A 52 6.73 -23.55 5.16
N ASN A 53 6.89 -24.81 5.55
CA ASN A 53 7.34 -25.85 4.64
C ASN A 53 6.12 -26.58 4.07
N LEU A 54 6.06 -26.67 2.76
CA LEU A 54 5.05 -27.43 2.04
C LEU A 54 5.74 -28.55 1.26
N LYS A 55 5.01 -29.63 1.02
CA LYS A 55 5.49 -30.69 0.12
C LYS A 55 5.00 -30.42 -1.30
N ASN A 56 5.91 -30.52 -2.26
CA ASN A 56 5.52 -30.47 -3.65
C ASN A 56 4.81 -31.79 -4.08
N ARG A 57 4.33 -31.85 -5.32
CA ARG A 57 3.65 -33.05 -5.85
C ARG A 57 4.52 -34.30 -5.88
N VAL A 58 5.84 -34.15 -5.82
CA VAL A 58 6.82 -35.23 -5.85
C VAL A 58 7.26 -35.62 -4.43
N GLY A 59 6.75 -34.93 -3.39
CA GLY A 59 7.04 -35.22 -1.98
C GLY A 59 8.30 -34.54 -1.45
N GLU A 60 8.93 -33.63 -2.20
CA GLU A 60 10.06 -32.84 -1.75
C GLU A 60 9.60 -31.65 -0.90
N ASP A 61 10.39 -31.32 0.14
CA ASP A 61 10.10 -30.17 0.98
C ASP A 61 10.40 -28.86 0.24
N TRP A 62 9.42 -27.97 0.22
CA TRP A 62 9.52 -26.62 -0.33
C TRP A 62 9.23 -25.59 0.74
N LYS A 63 10.14 -24.64 0.91
CA LYS A 63 9.95 -23.52 1.82
C LYS A 63 9.07 -22.46 1.16
N SER A 64 7.80 -22.46 1.53
CA SER A 64 6.84 -21.44 1.09
C SER A 64 6.95 -20.21 1.99
N ARG A 65 7.31 -19.08 1.37
CA ARG A 65 7.37 -17.79 2.06
C ARG A 65 6.70 -16.73 1.20
N LEU A 66 5.82 -15.96 1.80
CA LEU A 66 5.27 -14.74 1.22
C LEU A 66 5.05 -13.73 2.35
N TYR A 67 5.61 -12.54 2.19
CA TYR A 67 5.35 -11.42 3.07
C TYR A 67 5.03 -10.19 2.23
N ASN A 68 3.89 -9.56 2.52
CA ASN A 68 3.46 -8.29 1.96
C ASN A 68 3.49 -7.23 3.05
N THR A 69 4.22 -6.17 2.84
CA THR A 69 4.21 -4.97 3.68
C THR A 69 3.68 -3.81 2.87
N LYS A 70 2.68 -3.12 3.38
CA LYS A 70 2.10 -1.93 2.76
C LYS A 70 2.08 -0.80 3.76
N LEU A 71 2.56 0.35 3.33
CA LEU A 71 2.49 1.61 4.05
C LEU A 71 1.76 2.62 3.17
N GLY A 72 0.86 3.38 3.74
CA GLY A 72 0.15 4.46 3.06
C GLY A 72 0.11 5.70 3.95
N LEU A 73 0.32 6.84 3.34
CA LEU A 73 0.23 8.14 3.97
C LEU A 73 -0.49 9.09 3.03
N ASP A 74 -1.53 9.74 3.54
CA ASP A 74 -2.28 10.76 2.83
C ASP A 74 -2.47 11.98 3.73
N TYR A 75 -1.98 13.11 3.28
CA TYR A 75 -2.14 14.39 3.95
C TYR A 75 -3.00 15.32 3.10
N ARG A 76 -3.91 16.04 3.73
CA ARG A 76 -4.77 17.03 3.12
C ARG A 76 -4.74 18.31 3.93
N HIS A 77 -4.53 19.44 3.25
CA HIS A 77 -4.70 20.78 3.79
C HIS A 77 -5.82 21.50 3.06
N ALA A 78 -6.81 21.98 3.80
CA ALA A 78 -7.95 22.71 3.25
C ALA A 78 -7.67 24.22 3.22
N PHE A 79 -7.49 24.78 2.03
CA PHE A 79 -7.50 26.21 1.78
C PHE A 79 -8.95 26.71 1.56
N LYS A 80 -9.12 28.02 1.46
CA LYS A 80 -10.47 28.61 1.30
C LYS A 80 -11.17 28.17 0.01
N LYS A 81 -10.43 27.94 -1.06
CA LYS A 81 -10.97 27.69 -2.41
C LYS A 81 -10.54 26.36 -3.02
N PHE A 82 -9.56 25.72 -2.42
CA PHE A 82 -9.03 24.45 -2.90
C PHE A 82 -8.42 23.64 -1.75
N ASP A 83 -8.30 22.33 -1.95
CA ASP A 83 -7.57 21.43 -1.09
C ASP A 83 -6.22 21.10 -1.73
N PHE A 84 -5.20 21.08 -0.91
CA PHE A 84 -3.90 20.54 -1.23
C PHE A 84 -3.79 19.10 -0.71
N LEU A 85 -3.30 18.20 -1.54
CA LEU A 85 -3.15 16.78 -1.26
C LEU A 85 -1.70 16.38 -1.43
N LEU A 86 -1.16 15.70 -0.44
CA LEU A 86 0.15 15.06 -0.49
C LEU A 86 -0.01 13.63 -0.02
N GLY A 87 0.47 12.70 -0.79
CA GLY A 87 0.38 11.31 -0.38
C GLY A 87 1.49 10.46 -0.92
N GLY A 88 1.54 9.25 -0.40
CA GLY A 88 2.48 8.26 -0.84
C GLY A 88 2.10 6.88 -0.34
N SER A 89 2.54 5.90 -1.07
CA SER A 89 2.41 4.50 -0.70
C SER A 89 3.70 3.75 -0.95
N TYR A 90 3.95 2.78 -0.10
CA TYR A 90 5.05 1.86 -0.23
C TYR A 90 4.54 0.44 -0.08
N ARG A 91 4.92 -0.42 -0.99
CA ARG A 91 4.64 -1.86 -0.92
C ARG A 91 5.94 -2.63 -1.09
N SER A 92 6.19 -3.53 -0.19
CA SER A 92 7.28 -4.50 -0.31
C SER A 92 6.70 -5.91 -0.27
N GLN A 93 7.08 -6.73 -1.22
CA GLN A 93 6.66 -8.12 -1.31
C GLN A 93 7.90 -9.00 -1.40
N VAL A 94 7.98 -9.95 -0.48
CA VAL A 94 9.05 -10.96 -0.45
C VAL A 94 8.42 -12.32 -0.59
N PHE A 95 8.88 -13.11 -1.55
CA PHE A 95 8.37 -14.46 -1.78
C PHE A 95 9.47 -15.40 -2.29
N ASN A 96 9.24 -16.71 -2.14
CA ASN A 96 10.10 -17.73 -2.69
C ASN A 96 9.45 -18.35 -3.91
N TYR A 97 10.24 -18.62 -4.96
CA TYR A 97 9.77 -19.39 -6.09
C TYR A 97 9.50 -20.85 -5.72
N MET A 98 8.47 -21.42 -6.35
CA MET A 98 8.28 -22.87 -6.37
C MET A 98 9.25 -23.48 -7.37
N TRP A 99 10.02 -24.45 -6.90
CA TRP A 99 10.98 -25.17 -7.71
C TRP A 99 10.30 -25.94 -8.84
N ASN A 100 10.85 -25.80 -10.04
CA ASN A 100 10.59 -26.76 -11.08
C ASN A 100 11.67 -27.85 -10.96
N SER A 101 11.30 -29.11 -11.02
CA SER A 101 12.16 -30.28 -10.75
C SER A 101 13.46 -30.38 -11.56
N LEU A 102 13.71 -29.47 -12.48
CA LEU A 102 14.85 -29.45 -13.39
C LEU A 102 15.96 -28.44 -13.01
N GLU A 103 15.69 -27.47 -12.15
CA GLU A 103 16.69 -26.48 -11.75
C GLU A 103 16.64 -26.27 -10.24
N LYS A 104 17.66 -26.76 -9.53
CA LYS A 104 17.86 -26.48 -8.10
C LYS A 104 18.48 -25.10 -7.96
N TYR A 105 17.68 -24.11 -7.61
CA TYR A 105 18.22 -22.85 -7.08
C TYR A 105 18.76 -23.11 -5.67
N THR A 106 19.89 -22.55 -5.34
CA THR A 106 20.42 -22.58 -3.97
C THR A 106 19.52 -21.82 -3.02
N GLU A 107 19.45 -22.19 -1.74
CA GLU A 107 18.55 -21.56 -0.74
C GLU A 107 18.61 -20.01 -0.72
N ALA A 108 19.75 -19.43 -1.07
CA ALA A 108 19.94 -17.99 -1.20
C ALA A 108 19.35 -17.40 -2.50
N GLY A 109 19.13 -18.22 -3.53
CA GLY A 109 18.68 -17.81 -4.86
C GLY A 109 17.15 -17.82 -5.05
N ASP A 110 16.39 -18.48 -4.18
CA ASP A 110 14.94 -18.66 -4.35
C ASP A 110 14.13 -17.46 -3.92
N ARG A 111 14.77 -16.48 -3.30
CA ARG A 111 14.11 -15.34 -2.69
C ARG A 111 13.95 -14.19 -3.68
N GLN A 112 12.72 -13.82 -3.98
CA GLN A 112 12.39 -12.62 -4.73
C GLN A 112 11.95 -11.48 -3.83
N HIS A 113 12.28 -10.28 -4.26
CA HIS A 113 11.86 -9.06 -3.60
C HIS A 113 11.32 -8.07 -4.64
N GLN A 114 10.08 -7.67 -4.47
CA GLN A 114 9.46 -6.59 -5.24
C GLN A 114 9.20 -5.40 -4.33
N THR A 115 9.51 -4.22 -4.83
CA THR A 115 9.24 -2.96 -4.16
C THR A 115 8.48 -2.05 -5.09
N LEU A 116 7.36 -1.51 -4.63
CA LEU A 116 6.56 -0.50 -5.31
C LEU A 116 6.45 0.72 -4.42
N GLY A 117 6.83 1.86 -4.90
CA GLY A 117 6.71 3.14 -4.22
C GLY A 117 5.95 4.14 -5.09
N ASN A 118 5.13 4.98 -4.45
CA ASN A 118 4.41 6.05 -5.11
C ASN A 118 4.39 7.27 -4.20
N VAL A 119 4.63 8.43 -4.79
CA VAL A 119 4.48 9.73 -4.10
C VAL A 119 3.73 10.67 -5.04
N TYR A 120 2.75 11.38 -4.54
CA TYR A 120 1.95 12.31 -5.32
C TYR A 120 1.65 13.62 -4.59
N LEU A 121 1.49 14.66 -5.39
CA LEU A 121 0.99 15.96 -5.00
C LEU A 121 -0.26 16.27 -5.82
N GLY A 122 -1.31 16.76 -5.16
CA GLY A 122 -2.56 17.07 -5.81
C GLY A 122 -3.17 18.36 -5.32
N VAL A 123 -4.02 18.93 -6.16
CA VAL A 123 -4.88 20.06 -5.84
C VAL A 123 -6.27 19.79 -6.37
N ALA A 124 -7.30 20.18 -5.60
CA ALA A 124 -8.69 20.04 -6.01
C ALA A 124 -9.48 21.29 -5.59
N SER A 125 -10.26 21.85 -6.48
CA SER A 125 -11.13 22.96 -6.17
C SER A 125 -12.25 22.55 -5.20
N THR A 126 -12.56 23.42 -4.23
CA THR A 126 -13.61 23.20 -3.24
C THR A 126 -14.66 24.31 -3.25
N ASP A 127 -14.37 25.43 -3.92
CA ASP A 127 -15.31 26.55 -4.04
C ASP A 127 -16.37 26.23 -5.10
N LYS A 128 -17.62 26.04 -4.65
CA LYS A 128 -18.75 25.72 -5.52
C LYS A 128 -19.22 26.90 -6.39
N GLU A 129 -18.78 28.12 -6.08
CA GLU A 129 -19.12 29.32 -6.84
C GLU A 129 -18.20 29.55 -8.04
N LEU A 130 -17.13 28.75 -8.16
CA LEU A 130 -16.26 28.81 -9.32
C LEU A 130 -17.04 28.38 -10.58
N ALA A 131 -16.90 29.17 -11.63
CA ALA A 131 -17.49 28.87 -12.94
C ALA A 131 -16.95 27.57 -13.55
N VAL A 132 -15.80 27.12 -13.09
CA VAL A 132 -15.11 25.91 -13.53
C VAL A 132 -14.50 25.23 -12.31
N GLN A 133 -14.75 23.96 -12.17
CA GLN A 133 -14.10 23.10 -11.17
C GLN A 133 -12.87 22.44 -11.78
N TYR A 134 -11.86 22.19 -10.96
CA TYR A 134 -10.63 21.56 -11.41
C TYR A 134 -10.06 20.63 -10.35
N GLN A 135 -9.33 19.64 -10.82
CA GLN A 135 -8.43 18.83 -10.00
C GLN A 135 -7.19 18.51 -10.81
N GLY A 136 -6.07 18.37 -10.13
CA GLY A 136 -4.80 18.00 -10.75
C GLY A 136 -3.94 17.23 -9.79
N GLU A 137 -3.18 16.29 -10.31
CA GLU A 137 -2.27 15.45 -9.55
C GLU A 137 -1.01 15.19 -10.37
N VAL A 138 0.13 15.33 -9.73
CA VAL A 138 1.42 14.93 -10.25
C VAL A 138 2.05 13.91 -9.33
N GLY A 139 2.63 12.87 -9.86
CA GLY A 139 3.22 11.82 -9.06
C GLY A 139 4.41 11.13 -9.72
N LEU A 140 5.12 10.43 -8.85
CA LEU A 140 6.23 9.55 -9.20
C LEU A 140 5.91 8.15 -8.71
N GLU A 141 6.11 7.18 -9.57
CA GLU A 141 6.02 5.76 -9.25
C GLU A 141 7.40 5.13 -9.41
N TYR A 142 7.76 4.34 -8.44
CA TYR A 142 8.99 3.56 -8.43
C TYR A 142 8.66 2.09 -8.30
N PHE A 143 9.16 1.30 -9.20
CA PHE A 143 9.10 -0.15 -9.17
C PHE A 143 10.51 -0.72 -9.18
N SER A 144 10.77 -1.71 -8.34
CA SER A 144 12.01 -2.47 -8.32
C SER A 144 11.71 -3.94 -8.10
N GLN A 145 12.29 -4.77 -8.94
CA GLN A 145 12.21 -6.22 -8.79
C GLN A 145 13.61 -6.81 -8.74
N LYS A 146 13.89 -7.56 -7.67
CA LYS A 146 15.13 -8.27 -7.47
C LYS A 146 14.89 -9.76 -7.71
N TYR A 147 15.52 -10.27 -8.76
CA TYR A 147 15.46 -11.68 -9.10
C TYR A 147 16.51 -12.50 -8.32
N PRO A 148 16.33 -13.83 -8.17
CA PRO A 148 17.38 -14.70 -7.68
C PRO A 148 18.65 -14.57 -8.52
N SER A 149 19.77 -14.87 -7.95
CA SER A 149 21.18 -14.58 -8.26
C SER A 149 21.67 -14.67 -9.74
N ILE A 150 20.84 -14.99 -10.68
CA ILE A 150 21.17 -15.17 -12.11
C ILE A 150 20.64 -14.02 -12.99
N MET A 151 19.75 -13.18 -12.48
CA MET A 151 19.11 -12.12 -13.25
C MET A 151 19.36 -10.74 -12.65
N GLU A 152 19.41 -9.75 -13.51
CA GLU A 152 19.61 -8.35 -13.15
C GLU A 152 18.45 -7.79 -12.34
N VAL A 153 18.73 -6.75 -11.55
CA VAL A 153 17.72 -5.97 -10.85
C VAL A 153 17.04 -5.05 -11.86
N GLU A 154 15.75 -5.22 -12.07
CA GLU A 154 14.96 -4.29 -12.87
C GLU A 154 14.42 -3.17 -11.99
N ASN A 155 14.67 -1.93 -12.42
CA ASN A 155 14.16 -0.73 -11.78
C ASN A 155 13.42 0.10 -12.82
N GLU A 156 12.22 0.52 -12.49
CA GLU A 156 11.40 1.38 -13.32
C GLU A 156 10.97 2.61 -12.52
N LYS A 157 11.01 3.77 -13.17
CA LYS A 157 10.56 5.04 -12.61
C LYS A 157 9.63 5.69 -13.58
N ASN A 158 8.40 5.91 -13.16
CA ASN A 158 7.36 6.53 -13.95
C ASN A 158 6.97 7.87 -13.34
N PHE A 159 6.86 8.87 -14.18
CA PHE A 159 6.29 10.15 -13.83
C PHE A 159 4.91 10.27 -14.49
N TYR A 160 3.92 10.73 -13.74
CA TYR A 160 2.60 10.96 -14.28
C TYR A 160 2.03 12.32 -13.91
N LEU A 161 1.18 12.83 -14.78
CA LEU A 161 0.37 14.02 -14.58
C LEU A 161 -1.07 13.68 -14.95
N LYS A 162 -2.00 13.95 -14.02
CA LYS A 162 -3.44 13.82 -14.24
C LYS A 162 -4.10 15.17 -13.99
N GLY A 163 -5.10 15.49 -14.75
CA GLY A 163 -5.85 16.72 -14.53
C GLY A 163 -7.22 16.65 -15.19
N ASP A 164 -8.23 17.14 -14.46
CA ASP A 164 -9.59 17.25 -14.93
C ASP A 164 -10.11 18.66 -14.70
N VAL A 165 -10.88 19.14 -15.64
CA VAL A 165 -11.56 20.43 -15.58
C VAL A 165 -13.00 20.24 -16.04
N TRP A 166 -13.95 20.68 -15.24
CA TRP A 166 -15.36 20.54 -15.59
C TRP A 166 -16.17 21.76 -15.16
N LYS A 167 -17.27 21.97 -15.83
CA LYS A 167 -18.25 22.98 -15.48
C LYS A 167 -19.38 22.31 -14.71
N PRO A 168 -19.73 22.78 -13.49
CA PRO A 168 -20.84 22.24 -12.72
C PRO A 168 -22.20 22.53 -13.35
#